data_96577263f27f77dc7642dadaa8a7cbda
#
_entry.id   96577263f27f77dc7642dadaa8a7cbda
#
_cell.length_a   1.000
_cell.length_b   1.000
_cell.length_c   1.000
_cell.angle_alpha   90.00
_cell.angle_beta   90.00
_cell.angle_gamma   90.00
#
_symmetry.space_group_name_H-M   'P 1'
#
loop_
_entity.id
_entity.type
_entity.pdbx_description
1 polymer ?
#
loop_
_entity_poly.entity_id
_entity_poly.type
_entity_poly.pdbx_seq_one_letter_code
_entity_poly.pdbx_strand_id
1 'polypeptide(L)'
;SYEYDRSVRRPSGSGSICRYALGWDYHGILDEKLADLSELLSIYGGEQKGYVDAGPVMERDHAEACGLGWRGRSGLIVRRRGGSRFFIATLLTTLELEPDAPASGTCGSCRRCVEACPAGAIMENGLVDANRCLSYWTIEHRGAIPEDIRPLIGTRLYGCDSCVTACPWNKKPLPDADERFRMPFRLASISLRDLLSLDDAGFTAMFRNSPLKRIRREGLLRNGCI
;
A
#
# COMPACT_ATOMS: atom_id res chain seq x y z
N SER A 1 5.16 -1.38 -9.85
CA SER A 1 3.76 -1.82 -9.69
C SER A 1 3.71 -3.15 -8.97
N TYR A 2 2.62 -3.43 -8.32
CA TYR A 2 2.33 -4.71 -7.69
C TYR A 2 0.98 -5.24 -8.20
N GLU A 3 0.98 -6.47 -8.66
CA GLU A 3 -0.23 -7.17 -9.03
C GLU A 3 -0.33 -8.50 -8.28
N TYR A 4 -1.53 -8.80 -7.88
CA TYR A 4 -1.85 -10.08 -7.26
C TYR A 4 -2.33 -11.06 -8.32
N ASP A 5 -1.76 -12.26 -8.34
CA ASP A 5 -2.29 -13.34 -9.17
C ASP A 5 -3.69 -13.72 -8.68
N ARG A 6 -4.69 -13.40 -9.51
CA ARG A 6 -6.10 -13.68 -9.21
C ARG A 6 -6.44 -15.17 -9.17
N SER A 7 -5.55 -16.03 -9.64
CA SER A 7 -5.73 -17.50 -9.61
C SER A 7 -5.53 -18.07 -8.22
N VAL A 8 -4.80 -17.37 -7.33
CA VAL A 8 -4.60 -17.82 -5.96
C VAL A 8 -5.85 -17.54 -5.14
N ARG A 9 -6.64 -18.59 -4.94
CA ARG A 9 -7.80 -18.55 -4.02
C ARG A 9 -7.32 -18.85 -2.60
N ARG A 10 -7.63 -17.95 -1.69
CA ARG A 10 -7.41 -18.21 -0.27
C ARG A 10 -8.49 -19.17 0.25
N PRO A 11 -8.16 -20.05 1.20
CA PRO A 11 -9.15 -20.87 1.87
C PRO A 11 -10.26 -20.04 2.50
N SER A 12 -11.47 -20.60 2.57
CA SER A 12 -12.57 -19.98 3.30
C SER A 12 -12.15 -19.73 4.76
N GLY A 13 -12.43 -18.53 5.27
CA GLY A 13 -12.04 -18.15 6.64
C GLY A 13 -10.58 -17.75 6.82
N SER A 14 -9.80 -17.53 5.74
CA SER A 14 -8.39 -17.13 5.86
C SER A 14 -8.17 -15.66 6.24
N GLY A 15 -9.20 -14.86 6.32
CA GLY A 15 -9.09 -13.42 6.49
C GLY A 15 -8.48 -12.71 5.27
N SER A 16 -8.56 -11.39 5.17
CA SER A 16 -8.03 -10.66 4.02
C SER A 16 -6.83 -9.77 4.39
N ILE A 17 -5.84 -9.74 3.51
CA ILE A 17 -4.67 -8.86 3.58
C ILE A 17 -4.68 -8.02 2.31
N CYS A 18 -4.44 -6.71 2.44
CA CYS A 18 -4.34 -5.82 1.29
C CYS A 18 -3.17 -6.22 0.37
N ARG A 19 -3.36 -5.98 -0.91
CA ARG A 19 -2.48 -6.54 -1.97
C ARG A 19 -1.05 -6.10 -1.86
N TYR A 20 -0.80 -4.84 -1.52
CA TYR A 20 0.55 -4.33 -1.44
C TYR A 20 1.40 -5.05 -0.38
N ALA A 21 0.76 -5.63 0.62
CA ALA A 21 1.43 -6.32 1.73
C ALA A 21 1.60 -7.84 1.53
N LEU A 22 1.17 -8.36 0.39
CA LEU A 22 1.27 -9.79 0.10
C LEU A 22 2.68 -10.23 -0.33
N GLY A 23 3.45 -9.34 -0.94
CA GLY A 23 4.84 -9.58 -1.32
C GLY A 23 5.83 -9.33 -0.19
N TRP A 24 7.09 -9.25 -0.58
CA TRP A 24 8.15 -8.81 0.31
C TRP A 24 7.97 -7.34 0.70
N ASP A 25 8.64 -6.95 1.77
CA ASP A 25 8.61 -5.56 2.24
C ASP A 25 9.18 -4.61 1.17
N TYR A 26 8.30 -3.80 0.62
CA TYR A 26 8.64 -2.88 -0.47
C TYR A 26 9.66 -1.81 -0.07
N HIS A 27 9.78 -1.49 1.21
CA HIS A 27 10.79 -0.55 1.69
C HIS A 27 12.19 -1.02 1.29
N GLY A 28 12.57 -2.25 1.65
CA GLY A 28 13.88 -2.78 1.30
C GLY A 28 14.13 -2.87 -0.20
N ILE A 29 13.09 -3.26 -0.98
CA ILE A 29 13.21 -3.34 -2.45
C ILE A 29 13.41 -1.95 -3.07
N LEU A 30 12.72 -0.94 -2.57
CA LEU A 30 12.84 0.43 -3.08
C LEU A 30 14.12 1.12 -2.59
N ASP A 31 14.55 0.83 -1.36
CA ASP A 31 15.82 1.34 -0.84
C ASP A 31 17.01 0.84 -1.68
N GLU A 32 17.02 -0.44 -2.08
CA GLU A 32 18.02 -0.97 -3.02
C GLU A 32 18.00 -0.19 -4.35
N LYS A 33 16.82 0.02 -4.93
CA LYS A 33 16.68 0.75 -6.21
C LYS A 33 17.07 2.24 -6.09
N LEU A 34 16.80 2.85 -4.93
CA LEU A 34 17.23 4.22 -4.66
C LEU A 34 18.75 4.30 -4.49
N ALA A 35 19.37 3.28 -3.88
CA ALA A 35 20.83 3.19 -3.78
C ALA A 35 21.47 3.08 -5.16
N ASP A 36 20.99 2.17 -6.01
CA ASP A 36 21.46 2.01 -7.40
C ASP A 36 21.34 3.34 -8.19
N LEU A 37 20.21 4.04 -8.04
CA LEU A 37 19.98 5.32 -8.70
C LEU A 37 20.90 6.42 -8.13
N SER A 38 21.13 6.43 -6.82
CA SER A 38 22.06 7.38 -6.19
C SER A 38 23.48 7.16 -6.67
N GLU A 39 23.93 5.90 -6.80
CA GLU A 39 25.24 5.55 -7.34
C GLU A 39 25.38 6.04 -8.79
N LEU A 40 24.36 5.77 -9.63
CA LEU A 40 24.34 6.25 -11.01
C LEU A 40 24.44 7.78 -11.09
N LEU A 41 23.72 8.51 -10.24
CA LEU A 41 23.74 9.98 -10.25
C LEU A 41 25.04 10.56 -9.67
N SER A 42 25.74 9.81 -8.82
CA SER A 42 27.00 10.27 -8.22
C SER A 42 28.08 10.63 -9.23
N ILE A 43 28.04 10.02 -10.43
CA ILE A 43 28.97 10.34 -11.54
C ILE A 43 28.82 11.79 -12.05
N TYR A 44 27.65 12.41 -11.82
CA TYR A 44 27.39 13.80 -12.17
C TYR A 44 27.64 14.75 -10.99
N GLY A 45 28.05 14.23 -9.84
CA GLY A 45 28.28 15.01 -8.61
C GLY A 45 26.99 15.20 -7.80
N GLY A 46 27.03 16.15 -6.87
CA GLY A 46 25.93 16.46 -5.97
C GLY A 46 25.70 15.41 -4.87
N GLU A 47 24.76 15.71 -3.98
CA GLU A 47 24.36 14.82 -2.89
C GLU A 47 22.99 14.24 -3.20
N GLN A 48 22.75 12.98 -2.81
CA GLN A 48 21.48 12.27 -3.00
C GLN A 48 21.00 11.68 -1.68
N LYS A 49 19.67 11.72 -1.46
CA LYS A 49 19.03 11.09 -0.31
C LYS A 49 17.68 10.49 -0.67
N GLY A 50 17.57 9.16 -0.51
CA GLY A 50 16.35 8.41 -0.78
C GLY A 50 15.38 8.39 0.41
N TYR A 51 14.08 8.31 0.10
CA TYR A 51 13.00 8.10 1.06
C TYR A 51 11.94 7.17 0.50
N VAL A 52 11.43 6.30 1.36
CA VAL A 52 10.30 5.42 1.09
C VAL A 52 9.37 5.47 2.31
N ASP A 53 8.22 6.11 2.19
CA ASP A 53 7.20 6.31 3.25
C ASP A 53 7.69 6.99 4.55
N ALA A 54 8.95 6.86 4.87
CA ALA A 54 9.53 7.33 6.13
C ALA A 54 10.47 8.52 5.87
N GLY A 55 9.92 9.73 5.85
CA GLY A 55 10.72 10.93 5.67
C GLY A 55 9.87 12.19 5.70
N PRO A 56 10.49 13.37 5.79
CA PRO A 56 9.77 14.65 5.76
C PRO A 56 9.39 15.05 4.32
N VAL A 57 8.92 14.08 3.52
CA VAL A 57 8.60 14.27 2.10
C VAL A 57 7.15 13.89 1.85
N MET A 58 6.44 14.77 1.18
CA MET A 58 5.07 14.53 0.74
C MET A 58 5.07 13.83 -0.63
N GLU A 59 5.38 12.52 -0.65
CA GLU A 59 5.65 11.76 -1.87
C GLU A 59 4.53 11.86 -2.91
N ARG A 60 3.27 11.88 -2.48
CA ARG A 60 2.13 11.97 -3.40
C ARG A 60 2.02 13.34 -4.06
N ASP A 61 2.33 14.42 -3.34
CA ASP A 61 2.31 15.76 -3.89
C ASP A 61 3.43 15.93 -4.91
N HIS A 62 4.62 15.44 -4.60
CA HIS A 62 5.74 15.41 -5.53
C HIS A 62 5.46 14.52 -6.73
N ALA A 63 4.88 13.34 -6.54
CA ALA A 63 4.52 12.45 -7.64
C ALA A 63 3.52 13.08 -8.62
N GLU A 64 2.57 13.88 -8.14
CA GLU A 64 1.64 14.64 -8.98
C GLU A 64 2.36 15.77 -9.71
N ALA A 65 3.19 16.53 -9.00
CA ALA A 65 3.98 17.64 -9.57
C ALA A 65 4.99 17.17 -10.62
N CYS A 66 5.58 15.99 -10.42
CA CYS A 66 6.54 15.36 -11.37
C CYS A 66 5.86 14.56 -12.49
N GLY A 67 4.56 14.68 -12.69
CA GLY A 67 3.89 14.04 -13.82
C GLY A 67 3.66 12.55 -13.72
N LEU A 68 3.94 11.90 -12.58
CA LEU A 68 3.74 10.45 -12.40
C LEU A 68 2.27 10.03 -12.48
N GLY A 69 1.35 10.92 -12.14
CA GLY A 69 -0.08 10.69 -12.19
C GLY A 69 -0.83 11.79 -11.45
N TRP A 70 -2.14 11.80 -11.53
CA TRP A 70 -2.98 12.77 -10.82
C TRP A 70 -3.48 12.20 -9.50
N ARG A 71 -3.80 13.07 -8.56
CA ARG A 71 -4.44 12.68 -7.30
C ARG A 71 -5.88 12.25 -7.56
N GLY A 72 -6.13 10.97 -7.40
CA GLY A 72 -7.46 10.40 -7.51
C GLY A 72 -8.34 10.77 -6.31
N ARG A 73 -9.66 10.60 -6.45
CA ARG A 73 -10.65 10.85 -5.39
C ARG A 73 -10.43 9.98 -4.14
N SER A 74 -9.74 8.85 -4.26
CA SER A 74 -9.32 8.00 -3.13
C SER A 74 -8.08 8.50 -2.39
N GLY A 75 -7.52 9.65 -2.75
CA GLY A 75 -6.27 10.17 -2.19
C GLY A 75 -5.00 9.49 -2.71
N LEU A 76 -5.13 8.50 -3.59
CA LEU A 76 -4.00 7.82 -4.22
C LEU A 76 -3.64 8.48 -5.56
N ILE A 77 -2.38 8.40 -5.94
CA ILE A 77 -1.94 8.81 -7.28
C ILE A 77 -2.40 7.76 -8.30
N VAL A 78 -2.99 8.23 -9.38
CA VAL A 78 -3.53 7.40 -10.46
C VAL A 78 -2.79 7.70 -11.75
N ARG A 79 -2.29 6.67 -12.42
CA ARG A 79 -1.67 6.75 -13.76
C ARG A 79 -2.65 6.31 -14.84
N ARG A 80 -2.52 6.86 -16.04
CA ARG A 80 -3.31 6.42 -17.21
C ARG A 80 -3.10 4.94 -17.55
N ARG A 81 -1.87 4.45 -17.35
CA ARG A 81 -1.53 3.03 -17.48
C ARG A 81 -1.17 2.46 -16.10
N GLY A 82 -1.82 1.38 -15.69
CA GLY A 82 -1.54 0.69 -14.43
C GLY A 82 -2.30 1.19 -13.21
N GLY A 83 -3.04 2.29 -13.32
CA GLY A 83 -3.87 2.80 -12.23
C GLY A 83 -3.07 3.27 -11.01
N SER A 84 -3.50 2.89 -9.80
CA SER A 84 -2.90 3.31 -8.53
C SER A 84 -2.14 2.18 -7.80
N ARG A 85 -1.88 1.05 -8.46
CA ARG A 85 -1.17 -0.08 -7.86
C ARG A 85 0.33 0.01 -8.12
N PHE A 86 0.98 0.97 -7.49
CA PHE A 86 2.43 1.13 -7.52
C PHE A 86 2.91 1.79 -6.23
N PHE A 87 4.16 1.55 -5.93
CA PHE A 87 4.84 2.22 -4.83
C PHE A 87 5.50 3.50 -5.35
N ILE A 88 5.65 4.47 -4.47
CA ILE A 88 6.37 5.72 -4.71
C ILE A 88 7.63 5.67 -3.86
N ALA A 89 8.74 6.09 -4.43
CA ALA A 89 9.97 6.36 -3.73
C ALA A 89 10.48 7.73 -4.19
N THR A 90 11.10 8.48 -3.33
CA THR A 90 11.59 9.82 -3.61
C THR A 90 13.10 9.87 -3.42
N LEU A 91 13.80 10.39 -4.41
CA LEU A 91 15.22 10.72 -4.32
C LEU A 91 15.38 12.23 -4.36
N LEU A 92 15.83 12.81 -3.26
CA LEU A 92 16.27 14.20 -3.23
C LEU A 92 17.68 14.29 -3.76
N THR A 93 17.95 15.28 -4.58
CA THR A 93 19.29 15.54 -5.14
C THR A 93 19.60 17.03 -5.16
N THR A 94 20.88 17.37 -5.04
CA THR A 94 21.37 18.74 -5.24
C THR A 94 21.74 19.01 -6.70
N LEU A 95 21.61 18.04 -7.58
CA LEU A 95 21.80 18.24 -9.02
C LEU A 95 20.70 19.16 -9.57
N GLU A 96 21.08 20.08 -10.43
CA GLU A 96 20.12 20.85 -11.21
C GLU A 96 19.52 19.95 -12.29
N LEU A 97 18.26 19.62 -12.14
CA LEU A 97 17.48 18.86 -13.11
C LEU A 97 16.32 19.70 -13.62
N GLU A 98 16.06 19.62 -14.92
CA GLU A 98 14.88 20.24 -15.49
C GLU A 98 13.62 19.56 -14.97
N PRO A 99 12.66 20.31 -14.41
CA PRO A 99 11.47 19.69 -13.84
C PRO A 99 10.51 19.20 -14.93
N ASP A 100 9.92 18.03 -14.70
CA ASP A 100 8.82 17.53 -15.53
C ASP A 100 7.55 18.38 -15.34
N ALA A 101 6.68 18.35 -16.33
CA ALA A 101 5.37 18.97 -16.23
C ALA A 101 4.43 18.14 -15.34
N PRO A 102 3.56 18.78 -14.54
CA PRO A 102 2.56 18.08 -13.74
C PRO A 102 1.66 17.17 -14.57
N ALA A 103 1.22 16.07 -13.98
CA ALA A 103 0.36 15.12 -14.65
C ALA A 103 -1.01 15.73 -14.97
N SER A 104 -1.45 15.58 -16.20
CA SER A 104 -2.83 15.88 -16.59
C SER A 104 -3.72 14.66 -16.38
N GLY A 105 -4.80 14.82 -15.63
CA GLY A 105 -5.79 13.76 -15.42
C GLY A 105 -6.76 14.08 -14.31
N THR A 106 -7.88 13.37 -14.30
CA THR A 106 -8.91 13.53 -13.28
C THR A 106 -9.80 12.29 -13.22
N CYS A 107 -10.45 12.11 -12.09
CA CYS A 107 -11.49 11.10 -11.92
C CYS A 107 -12.81 11.48 -12.60
N GLY A 108 -12.98 12.73 -13.04
CA GLY A 108 -14.25 13.22 -13.59
C GLY A 108 -15.41 12.99 -12.61
N SER A 109 -16.54 12.52 -13.10
CA SER A 109 -17.73 12.21 -12.31
C SER A 109 -17.68 10.84 -11.59
N CYS A 110 -16.61 10.07 -11.73
CA CYS A 110 -16.51 8.73 -11.14
C CYS A 110 -16.47 8.79 -9.61
N ARG A 111 -17.34 8.01 -8.95
CA ARG A 111 -17.47 7.93 -7.48
C ARG A 111 -17.27 6.52 -6.92
N ARG A 112 -16.85 5.56 -7.73
CA ARG A 112 -16.79 4.13 -7.35
C ARG A 112 -15.99 3.86 -6.07
N CYS A 113 -14.90 4.59 -5.83
CA CYS A 113 -14.12 4.43 -4.61
C CYS A 113 -14.84 4.97 -3.37
N VAL A 114 -15.62 6.05 -3.50
CA VAL A 114 -16.47 6.60 -2.42
C VAL A 114 -17.54 5.60 -2.04
N GLU A 115 -18.29 5.10 -3.03
CA GLU A 115 -19.38 4.13 -2.87
C GLU A 115 -18.89 2.77 -2.32
N ALA A 116 -17.67 2.37 -2.69
CA ALA A 116 -17.08 1.11 -2.24
C ALA A 116 -16.42 1.19 -0.86
N CYS A 117 -16.30 2.39 -0.26
CA CYS A 117 -15.65 2.55 1.03
C CYS A 117 -16.57 2.10 2.17
N PRO A 118 -16.26 0.98 2.88
CA PRO A 118 -17.19 0.43 3.88
C PRO A 118 -17.44 1.37 5.06
N ALA A 119 -16.47 2.21 5.38
CA ALA A 119 -16.53 3.14 6.50
C ALA A 119 -16.83 4.60 6.08
N GLY A 120 -17.10 4.85 4.79
CA GLY A 120 -17.35 6.19 4.27
C GLY A 120 -16.20 7.17 4.54
N ALA A 121 -14.96 6.68 4.51
CA ALA A 121 -13.78 7.50 4.82
C ALA A 121 -13.39 8.47 3.70
N ILE A 122 -13.88 8.28 2.48
CA ILE A 122 -13.55 9.13 1.33
C ILE A 122 -14.62 10.20 1.18
N MET A 123 -14.24 11.43 1.40
CA MET A 123 -15.14 12.59 1.33
C MET A 123 -15.35 13.07 -0.11
N GLU A 124 -16.41 13.82 -0.34
CA GLU A 124 -16.79 14.35 -1.66
C GLU A 124 -15.69 15.24 -2.30
N ASN A 125 -14.97 15.97 -1.48
CA ASN A 125 -13.85 16.83 -1.91
C ASN A 125 -12.56 16.06 -2.24
N GLY A 126 -12.57 14.71 -2.15
CA GLY A 126 -11.39 13.87 -2.42
C GLY A 126 -10.41 13.75 -1.25
N LEU A 127 -10.73 14.30 -0.09
CA LEU A 127 -9.97 14.04 1.14
C LEU A 127 -10.37 12.69 1.74
N VAL A 128 -9.46 12.09 2.48
CA VAL A 128 -9.68 10.83 3.19
C VAL A 128 -9.59 11.08 4.70
N ASP A 129 -10.69 10.84 5.39
CA ASP A 129 -10.69 10.83 6.85
C ASP A 129 -9.97 9.57 7.36
N ALA A 130 -8.76 9.77 7.86
CA ALA A 130 -7.93 8.69 8.38
C ALA A 130 -8.60 7.97 9.57
N ASN A 131 -9.35 8.70 10.42
CA ASN A 131 -10.04 8.14 11.57
C ASN A 131 -11.20 7.21 11.19
N ARG A 132 -11.65 7.25 9.95
CA ARG A 132 -12.65 6.31 9.41
C ARG A 132 -12.02 5.25 8.51
N CYS A 133 -10.77 5.45 8.06
CA CYS A 133 -10.12 4.53 7.13
C CYS A 133 -9.80 3.18 7.80
N LEU A 134 -10.31 2.08 7.25
CA LEU A 134 -10.05 0.74 7.79
C LEU A 134 -8.58 0.33 7.68
N SER A 135 -7.82 0.90 6.75
CA SER A 135 -6.36 0.68 6.72
C SER A 135 -5.69 1.28 7.95
N TYR A 136 -6.09 2.47 8.39
CA TYR A 136 -5.58 3.06 9.63
C TYR A 136 -5.87 2.14 10.83
N TRP A 137 -7.11 1.70 10.99
CA TRP A 137 -7.52 0.86 12.12
C TRP A 137 -6.82 -0.50 12.15
N THR A 138 -6.61 -1.11 10.98
CA THR A 138 -6.03 -2.46 10.89
C THR A 138 -4.50 -2.46 10.81
N ILE A 139 -3.84 -1.33 10.52
CA ILE A 139 -2.38 -1.26 10.39
C ILE A 139 -1.75 -0.38 11.46
N GLU A 140 -2.24 0.86 11.62
CA GLU A 140 -1.56 1.90 12.39
C GLU A 140 -2.06 1.99 13.83
N HIS A 141 -3.36 1.85 14.02
CA HIS A 141 -3.96 1.99 15.35
C HIS A 141 -3.42 0.94 16.33
N ARG A 142 -3.11 1.40 17.55
CA ARG A 142 -2.70 0.56 18.68
C ARG A 142 -3.81 0.55 19.73
N GLY A 143 -3.99 -0.57 20.43
CA GLY A 143 -5.05 -0.74 21.40
C GLY A 143 -6.37 -1.24 20.82
N ALA A 144 -7.45 -1.12 21.56
CA ALA A 144 -8.78 -1.62 21.20
C ALA A 144 -9.37 -0.80 20.05
N ILE A 145 -10.02 -1.49 19.11
CA ILE A 145 -10.79 -0.85 18.03
C ILE A 145 -12.19 -0.52 18.56
N PRO A 146 -12.71 0.69 18.29
CA PRO A 146 -14.06 1.09 18.70
C PRO A 146 -15.14 0.13 18.20
N GLU A 147 -16.18 -0.07 18.97
CA GLU A 147 -17.23 -1.07 18.69
C GLU A 147 -17.99 -0.79 17.40
N ASP A 148 -18.19 0.47 17.06
CA ASP A 148 -18.84 0.92 15.82
C ASP A 148 -17.98 0.67 14.58
N ILE A 149 -16.66 0.58 14.72
CA ILE A 149 -15.73 0.29 13.63
C ILE A 149 -15.59 -1.23 13.36
N ARG A 150 -15.68 -2.06 14.41
CA ARG A 150 -15.45 -3.52 14.31
C ARG A 150 -16.28 -4.19 13.21
N PRO A 151 -17.61 -3.97 13.09
CA PRO A 151 -18.40 -4.59 12.03
C PRO A 151 -17.95 -4.20 10.62
N LEU A 152 -17.37 -3.00 10.45
CA LEU A 152 -16.90 -2.50 9.17
C LEU A 152 -15.59 -3.16 8.71
N ILE A 153 -14.80 -3.68 9.65
CA ILE A 153 -13.56 -4.40 9.37
C ILE A 153 -13.86 -5.70 8.61
N GLY A 154 -14.89 -6.43 9.00
CA GLY A 154 -15.24 -7.70 8.39
C GLY A 154 -14.07 -8.70 8.48
N THR A 155 -13.66 -9.28 7.37
CA THR A 155 -12.55 -10.27 7.32
C THR A 155 -11.16 -9.66 7.19
N ARG A 156 -10.97 -8.35 7.37
CA ARG A 156 -9.69 -7.67 7.11
C ARG A 156 -8.71 -7.84 8.26
N LEU A 157 -7.66 -8.60 8.01
CA LEU A 157 -6.54 -8.75 8.96
C LEU A 157 -5.54 -7.61 8.87
N TYR A 158 -5.33 -7.06 7.66
CA TYR A 158 -4.33 -6.04 7.41
C TYR A 158 -4.70 -5.21 6.19
N GLY A 159 -4.95 -3.92 6.39
CA GLY A 159 -5.27 -2.97 5.34
C GLY A 159 -6.66 -3.14 4.73
N CYS A 160 -6.94 -2.33 3.73
CA CYS A 160 -8.23 -2.31 3.03
C CYS A 160 -8.02 -1.88 1.57
N ASP A 161 -8.38 -2.74 0.63
CA ASP A 161 -8.26 -2.48 -0.81
C ASP A 161 -9.57 -2.05 -1.48
N SER A 162 -10.63 -1.75 -0.73
CA SER A 162 -11.96 -1.50 -1.30
C SER A 162 -11.93 -0.39 -2.36
N CYS A 163 -11.32 0.75 -2.06
CA CYS A 163 -11.18 1.87 -2.98
C CYS A 163 -10.28 1.55 -4.18
N VAL A 164 -9.19 0.81 -3.96
CA VAL A 164 -8.24 0.38 -5.00
C VAL A 164 -8.91 -0.60 -5.96
N THR A 165 -9.67 -1.56 -5.40
CA THR A 165 -10.36 -2.59 -6.19
C THR A 165 -11.50 -2.01 -7.03
N ALA A 166 -12.23 -1.03 -6.50
CA ALA A 166 -13.33 -0.37 -7.20
C ALA A 166 -12.87 0.57 -8.33
N CYS A 167 -11.60 1.01 -8.30
CA CYS A 167 -11.09 1.97 -9.27
C CYS A 167 -11.02 1.37 -10.69
N PRO A 168 -11.68 1.98 -11.68
CA PRO A 168 -11.66 1.47 -13.06
C PRO A 168 -10.28 1.51 -13.71
N TRP A 169 -9.41 2.41 -13.28
CA TRP A 169 -8.03 2.51 -13.77
C TRP A 169 -7.17 1.31 -13.36
N ASN A 170 -7.57 0.57 -12.33
CA ASN A 170 -6.89 -0.65 -11.86
C ASN A 170 -7.33 -1.93 -12.60
N LYS A 171 -8.16 -1.83 -13.65
CA LYS A 171 -8.60 -3.00 -14.42
C LYS A 171 -7.51 -3.62 -15.27
N LYS A 172 -6.56 -2.82 -15.72
CA LYS A 172 -5.42 -3.23 -16.55
C LYS A 172 -4.13 -2.83 -15.81
N PRO A 173 -3.73 -3.57 -14.78
CA PRO A 173 -2.50 -3.29 -14.06
C PRO A 173 -1.29 -3.52 -14.97
N LEU A 174 -0.20 -2.84 -14.65
CA LEU A 174 1.09 -3.16 -15.25
C LEU A 174 1.66 -4.42 -14.57
N PRO A 175 2.46 -5.21 -15.30
CA PRO A 175 3.19 -6.32 -14.70
C PRO A 175 4.01 -5.88 -13.49
N ASP A 176 4.26 -6.79 -12.57
CA ASP A 176 5.17 -6.53 -11.46
C ASP A 176 6.56 -6.19 -12.00
N ALA A 177 7.10 -5.10 -11.51
CA ALA A 177 8.45 -4.68 -11.89
C ALA A 177 9.55 -5.51 -11.22
N ASP A 178 9.17 -6.27 -10.17
CA ASP A 178 10.08 -7.10 -9.39
C ASP A 178 9.32 -8.32 -8.86
N GLU A 179 9.90 -9.50 -8.99
CA GLU A 179 9.26 -10.75 -8.56
C GLU A 179 9.01 -10.82 -7.06
N ARG A 180 9.77 -10.08 -6.28
CA ARG A 180 9.61 -9.99 -4.83
C ARG A 180 8.28 -9.35 -4.40
N PHE A 181 7.59 -8.64 -5.28
CA PHE A 181 6.25 -8.14 -5.03
C PHE A 181 5.16 -9.21 -5.15
N ARG A 182 5.48 -10.38 -5.69
CA ARG A 182 4.53 -11.50 -5.77
C ARG A 182 4.29 -12.12 -4.39
N MET A 183 3.07 -12.58 -4.19
CA MET A 183 2.70 -13.23 -2.93
C MET A 183 3.44 -14.57 -2.76
N PRO A 184 4.18 -14.78 -1.67
CA PRO A 184 4.75 -16.08 -1.37
C PRO A 184 3.66 -17.10 -1.04
N PHE A 185 3.82 -18.33 -1.51
CA PHE A 185 2.87 -19.43 -1.35
C PHE A 185 2.39 -19.63 0.10
N ARG A 186 3.29 -19.44 1.07
CA ARG A 186 2.98 -19.55 2.51
C ARG A 186 1.86 -18.63 3.00
N LEU A 187 1.72 -17.41 2.43
CA LEU A 187 0.64 -16.48 2.79
C LEU A 187 -0.67 -16.81 2.06
N ALA A 188 -0.58 -17.51 0.93
CA ALA A 188 -1.76 -17.95 0.19
C ALA A 188 -2.47 -19.11 0.89
N SER A 189 -1.73 -19.96 1.60
CA SER A 189 -2.23 -21.22 2.15
C SER A 189 -2.50 -21.23 3.66
N ILE A 190 -2.03 -20.21 4.40
CA ILE A 190 -2.19 -20.17 5.86
C ILE A 190 -3.64 -19.89 6.27
N SER A 191 -4.17 -20.70 7.18
CA SER A 191 -5.50 -20.47 7.76
C SER A 191 -5.46 -19.38 8.82
N LEU A 192 -6.63 -18.77 9.11
CA LEU A 192 -6.76 -17.81 10.20
C LEU A 192 -6.37 -18.43 11.55
N ARG A 193 -6.76 -19.69 11.78
CA ARG A 193 -6.39 -20.43 13.00
C ARG A 193 -4.87 -20.52 13.18
N ASP A 194 -4.15 -20.89 12.11
CA ASP A 194 -2.69 -21.01 12.16
C ASP A 194 -2.03 -19.64 12.39
N LEU A 195 -2.55 -18.57 11.75
CA LEU A 195 -2.09 -17.21 11.99
C LEU A 195 -2.28 -16.78 13.45
N LEU A 196 -3.43 -17.08 14.03
CA LEU A 196 -3.76 -16.70 15.42
C LEU A 196 -3.00 -17.55 16.45
N SER A 197 -2.55 -18.75 16.09
CA SER A 197 -1.76 -19.64 16.96
C SER A 197 -0.25 -19.32 16.97
N LEU A 198 0.23 -18.40 16.11
CA LEU A 198 1.64 -18.02 16.10
C LEU A 198 2.05 -17.41 17.45
N ASP A 199 3.15 -17.87 17.99
CA ASP A 199 3.87 -17.17 19.05
C ASP A 199 4.72 -16.02 18.48
N ASP A 200 5.41 -15.28 19.31
CA ASP A 200 6.21 -14.13 18.86
C ASP A 200 7.38 -14.53 17.95
N ALA A 201 7.98 -15.70 18.21
CA ALA A 201 9.05 -16.24 17.38
C ALA A 201 8.53 -16.67 16.00
N GLY A 202 7.40 -17.38 15.96
CA GLY A 202 6.72 -17.80 14.74
C GLY A 202 6.24 -16.59 13.90
N PHE A 203 5.66 -15.58 14.56
CA PHE A 203 5.27 -14.33 13.90
C PHE A 203 6.49 -13.63 13.27
N THR A 204 7.56 -13.47 14.03
CA THR A 204 8.80 -12.83 13.55
C THR A 204 9.41 -13.58 12.39
N ALA A 205 9.48 -14.91 12.48
CA ALA A 205 10.02 -15.74 11.41
C ALA A 205 9.16 -15.67 10.13
N MET A 206 7.83 -15.69 10.28
CA MET A 206 6.90 -15.67 9.15
C MET A 206 6.90 -14.33 8.42
N PHE A 207 6.96 -13.20 9.15
CA PHE A 207 6.79 -11.86 8.59
C PHE A 207 8.08 -11.04 8.54
N ARG A 208 9.26 -11.67 8.69
CA ARG A 208 10.57 -10.99 8.70
C ARG A 208 10.75 -10.01 7.55
N ASN A 209 10.40 -10.43 6.34
CA ASN A 209 10.53 -9.63 5.11
C ASN A 209 9.16 -9.25 4.53
N SER A 210 8.21 -8.93 5.38
CA SER A 210 6.85 -8.59 4.98
C SER A 210 6.41 -7.28 5.64
N PRO A 211 5.63 -6.44 4.94
CA PRO A 211 5.03 -5.25 5.56
C PRO A 211 4.14 -5.59 6.77
N LEU A 212 3.67 -6.83 6.88
CA LEU A 212 2.84 -7.28 8.00
C LEU A 212 3.55 -7.21 9.34
N LYS A 213 4.89 -7.18 9.38
CA LYS A 213 5.62 -6.97 10.65
C LYS A 213 5.24 -5.68 11.37
N ARG A 214 4.75 -4.66 10.62
CA ARG A 214 4.34 -3.35 11.16
C ARG A 214 3.18 -3.46 12.16
N ILE A 215 2.23 -4.37 11.93
CA ILE A 215 1.07 -4.54 12.81
C ILE A 215 1.44 -5.16 14.16
N ARG A 216 2.59 -5.84 14.26
CA ARG A 216 3.00 -6.72 15.35
C ARG A 216 2.01 -7.86 15.57
N ARG A 217 2.42 -8.87 16.35
CA ARG A 217 1.57 -10.03 16.65
C ARG A 217 0.26 -9.61 17.34
N GLU A 218 0.33 -8.71 18.31
CA GLU A 218 -0.83 -8.21 19.06
C GLU A 218 -1.92 -7.62 18.14
N GLY A 219 -1.51 -6.80 17.17
CA GLY A 219 -2.44 -6.22 16.21
C GLY A 219 -3.04 -7.26 15.27
N LEU A 220 -2.26 -8.28 14.86
CA LEU A 220 -2.78 -9.40 14.06
C LEU A 220 -3.84 -10.20 14.83
N LEU A 221 -3.57 -10.55 16.08
CA LEU A 221 -4.52 -11.23 16.96
C LEU A 221 -5.78 -10.39 17.18
N ARG A 222 -5.61 -9.11 17.51
CA ARG A 222 -6.73 -8.16 17.68
C ARG A 222 -7.64 -8.17 16.44
N ASN A 223 -7.07 -8.00 15.25
CA ASN A 223 -7.86 -7.92 14.02
C ASN A 223 -8.49 -9.27 13.65
N GLY A 224 -7.84 -10.38 13.98
CA GLY A 224 -8.36 -11.70 13.72
C GLY A 224 -9.46 -12.16 14.68
N CYS A 225 -9.61 -11.49 15.82
CA CYS A 225 -10.66 -11.75 16.80
C CYS A 225 -11.91 -10.86 16.61
N ILE A 226 -11.93 -9.95 15.63
CA ILE A 226 -13.06 -9.13 15.25
C ILE A 226 -13.87 -9.80 14.14
#